data_7e3901830679d709166fd2665eb38673
#
_entry.id   7e3901830679d709166fd2665eb38673
#
_cell.length_a   1.000
_cell.length_b   1.000
_cell.length_c   1.000
_cell.angle_alpha   90.00
_cell.angle_beta   90.00
_cell.angle_gamma   90.00
#
_symmetry.space_group_name_H-M   'P 1'
#
loop_
_entity.id
_entity.type
_entity.pdbx_description
1 polymer ?
#
loop_
_entity_poly.entity_id
_entity_poly.type
_entity_poly.pdbx_seq_one_letter_code
_entity_poly.pdbx_strand_id
1 'polypeptide(L)'
;MGILDNFSLEGKVALVTGASYGIGFAIATAFAEAGATIVFNDIKQELVDKGLASYEEKGIKAHGYVCDVTNEEQVEAMVAQIEKEVGTIDILVNNAGIIKRIPMLEMKASEFRQVIDVDLNAPFIVSKAVIPGMIKKGHGKIINICSMMSELGRETVSAYAAAKGGLKMLT
;
A
#
# COMPACT_ATOMS: atom_id res chain seq x y z
N MET A 1 -21.61 -13.54 -20.65
CA MET A 1 -20.93 -12.81 -19.56
C MET A 1 -21.45 -13.40 -18.25
N GLY A 2 -20.63 -14.10 -17.49
CA GLY A 2 -20.99 -14.67 -16.18
C GLY A 2 -20.89 -13.62 -15.09
N ILE A 3 -21.46 -13.89 -13.91
CA ILE A 3 -21.39 -12.96 -12.77
C ILE A 3 -19.93 -12.65 -12.35
N LEU A 4 -19.04 -13.62 -12.51
CA LEU A 4 -17.63 -13.49 -12.16
C LEU A 4 -16.87 -12.52 -13.10
N ASP A 5 -17.34 -12.33 -14.34
CA ASP A 5 -16.72 -11.38 -15.27
C ASP A 5 -16.81 -9.94 -14.75
N ASN A 6 -17.81 -9.64 -13.89
CA ASN A 6 -17.97 -8.34 -13.24
C ASN A 6 -16.87 -8.03 -12.19
N PHE A 7 -16.14 -9.05 -11.75
CA PHE A 7 -15.02 -8.91 -10.80
C PHE A 7 -13.66 -8.99 -11.48
N SER A 8 -13.62 -9.06 -12.81
CA SER A 8 -12.36 -9.07 -13.57
C SER A 8 -11.60 -7.75 -13.38
N LEU A 9 -10.30 -7.88 -13.15
CA LEU A 9 -9.34 -6.77 -13.12
C LEU A 9 -8.42 -6.79 -14.35
N GLU A 10 -8.83 -7.47 -15.42
CA GLU A 10 -8.07 -7.53 -16.65
C GLU A 10 -7.79 -6.13 -17.22
N GLY A 11 -6.53 -5.87 -17.57
CA GLY A 11 -6.08 -4.57 -18.05
C GLY A 11 -5.97 -3.47 -16.99
N LYS A 12 -6.12 -3.80 -15.71
CA LYS A 12 -5.91 -2.87 -14.59
C LYS A 12 -4.50 -2.99 -14.01
N VAL A 13 -3.91 -1.86 -13.65
CA VAL A 13 -2.65 -1.77 -12.93
C VAL A 13 -2.95 -1.52 -11.45
N ALA A 14 -2.51 -2.42 -10.58
CA ALA A 14 -2.72 -2.33 -9.15
C ALA A 14 -1.39 -2.13 -8.42
N LEU A 15 -1.24 -0.99 -7.74
CA LEU A 15 -0.12 -0.72 -6.82
C LEU A 15 -0.53 -1.09 -5.40
N VAL A 16 0.21 -2.00 -4.77
CA VAL A 16 0.03 -2.39 -3.36
C VAL A 16 1.30 -2.06 -2.58
N THR A 17 1.21 -1.13 -1.63
CA THR A 17 2.39 -0.74 -0.86
C THR A 17 2.74 -1.76 0.22
N GLY A 18 4.05 -2.02 0.43
CA GLY A 18 4.53 -2.99 1.44
C GLY A 18 4.05 -4.41 1.15
N ALA A 19 4.08 -4.85 -0.11
CA ALA A 19 3.47 -6.12 -0.52
C ALA A 19 4.49 -7.21 -0.90
N SER A 20 5.70 -7.14 -0.37
CA SER A 20 6.70 -8.23 -0.50
C SER A 20 6.29 -9.49 0.26
N TYR A 21 5.43 -9.38 1.27
CA TYR A 21 4.94 -10.48 2.10
C TYR A 21 3.63 -10.10 2.83
N GLY A 22 3.07 -11.05 3.57
CA GLY A 22 1.94 -10.80 4.48
C GLY A 22 0.63 -10.43 3.79
N ILE A 23 -0.11 -9.48 4.39
CA ILE A 23 -1.45 -9.08 3.92
C ILE A 23 -1.35 -8.43 2.53
N GLY A 24 -0.39 -7.53 2.30
CA GLY A 24 -0.19 -6.88 1.01
C GLY A 24 0.08 -7.88 -0.11
N PHE A 25 0.94 -8.87 0.15
CA PHE A 25 1.22 -9.95 -0.79
C PHE A 25 -0.04 -10.77 -1.12
N ALA A 26 -0.85 -11.11 -0.11
CA ALA A 26 -2.10 -11.84 -0.32
C ALA A 26 -3.11 -11.04 -1.15
N ILE A 27 -3.26 -9.73 -0.88
CA ILE A 27 -4.13 -8.83 -1.66
C ILE A 27 -3.65 -8.77 -3.12
N ALA A 28 -2.35 -8.54 -3.34
CA ALA A 28 -1.79 -8.45 -4.67
C ALA A 28 -1.91 -9.78 -5.43
N THR A 29 -1.72 -10.93 -4.76
CA THR A 29 -1.95 -12.26 -5.33
C THR A 29 -3.40 -12.41 -5.82
N ALA A 30 -4.38 -12.06 -4.98
CA ALA A 30 -5.79 -12.13 -5.36
C ALA A 30 -6.15 -11.19 -6.53
N PHE A 31 -5.53 -10.01 -6.59
CA PHE A 31 -5.71 -9.10 -7.72
C PHE A 31 -5.09 -9.65 -9.01
N ALA A 32 -3.92 -10.32 -8.92
CA ALA A 32 -3.32 -10.98 -10.06
C ALA A 32 -4.20 -12.13 -10.58
N GLU A 33 -4.77 -12.94 -9.69
CA GLU A 33 -5.71 -14.01 -10.03
C GLU A 33 -6.98 -13.47 -10.70
N ALA A 34 -7.38 -12.23 -10.38
CA ALA A 34 -8.48 -11.52 -11.04
C ALA A 34 -8.06 -10.83 -12.36
N GLY A 35 -6.80 -10.92 -12.77
CA GLY A 35 -6.29 -10.41 -14.05
C GLY A 35 -5.54 -9.08 -14.00
N ALA A 36 -5.31 -8.50 -12.81
CA ALA A 36 -4.55 -7.24 -12.70
C ALA A 36 -3.06 -7.44 -12.94
N THR A 37 -2.43 -6.43 -13.53
CA THR A 37 -0.97 -6.26 -13.51
C THR A 37 -0.54 -5.76 -12.13
N ILE A 38 0.32 -6.50 -11.45
CA ILE A 38 0.74 -6.19 -10.09
C ILE A 38 2.00 -5.34 -10.08
N VAL A 39 1.91 -4.26 -9.33
CA VAL A 39 3.02 -3.41 -8.93
C VAL A 39 3.07 -3.36 -7.40
N PHE A 40 4.25 -3.48 -6.84
CA PHE A 40 4.41 -3.37 -5.38
C PHE A 40 5.71 -2.66 -5.03
N ASN A 41 5.81 -2.16 -3.81
CA ASN A 41 7.06 -1.65 -3.28
C ASN A 41 7.36 -2.21 -1.90
N ASP A 42 8.61 -2.08 -1.52
CA ASP A 42 9.06 -2.24 -0.15
C ASP A 42 10.24 -1.29 0.12
N ILE A 43 10.60 -1.12 1.40
CA ILE A 43 11.63 -0.15 1.80
C ILE A 43 13.06 -0.60 1.49
N LYS A 44 13.29 -1.90 1.23
CA LYS A 44 14.61 -2.49 1.01
C LYS A 44 14.62 -3.37 -0.23
N GLN A 45 15.73 -3.32 -0.97
CA GLN A 45 15.94 -4.17 -2.14
C GLN A 45 15.77 -5.66 -1.84
N GLU A 46 16.32 -6.14 -0.73
CA GLU A 46 16.20 -7.55 -0.30
C GLU A 46 14.74 -8.01 -0.15
N LEU A 47 13.88 -7.12 0.35
CA LEU A 47 12.45 -7.41 0.49
C LEU A 47 11.75 -7.44 -0.86
N VAL A 48 12.11 -6.51 -1.74
CA VAL A 48 11.59 -6.47 -3.13
C VAL A 48 11.99 -7.74 -3.88
N ASP A 49 13.28 -8.14 -3.82
CA ASP A 49 13.79 -9.34 -4.49
C ASP A 49 13.08 -10.60 -3.97
N LYS A 50 12.91 -10.71 -2.65
CA LYS A 50 12.16 -11.81 -2.02
C LYS A 50 10.69 -11.81 -2.45
N GLY A 51 10.07 -10.64 -2.53
CA GLY A 51 8.69 -10.50 -3.01
C GLY A 51 8.56 -10.99 -4.45
N LEU A 52 9.44 -10.52 -5.35
CA LEU A 52 9.47 -10.93 -6.76
C LEU A 52 9.59 -12.44 -6.91
N ALA A 53 10.52 -13.08 -6.17
CA ALA A 53 10.65 -14.53 -6.17
C ALA A 53 9.36 -15.24 -5.71
N SER A 54 8.71 -14.72 -4.64
CA SER A 54 7.46 -15.30 -4.13
C SER A 54 6.29 -15.15 -5.10
N TYR A 55 6.22 -14.05 -5.89
CA TYR A 55 5.24 -13.91 -6.96
C TYR A 55 5.53 -14.85 -8.13
N GLU A 56 6.80 -14.98 -8.52
CA GLU A 56 7.22 -15.89 -9.59
C GLU A 56 6.90 -17.35 -9.27
N GLU A 57 7.12 -17.81 -8.04
CA GLU A 57 6.72 -19.15 -7.55
C GLU A 57 5.22 -19.43 -7.74
N LYS A 58 4.39 -18.37 -7.73
CA LYS A 58 2.95 -18.45 -8.00
C LYS A 58 2.58 -18.27 -9.48
N GLY A 59 3.57 -18.09 -10.36
CA GLY A 59 3.33 -17.80 -11.77
C GLY A 59 2.83 -16.37 -12.03
N ILE A 60 2.98 -15.47 -11.06
CA ILE A 60 2.55 -14.08 -11.16
C ILE A 60 3.75 -13.22 -11.61
N LYS A 61 3.61 -12.50 -12.72
CA LYS A 61 4.57 -11.48 -13.13
C LYS A 61 4.25 -10.17 -12.43
N ALA A 62 5.05 -9.83 -11.42
CA ALA A 62 4.90 -8.59 -10.67
C ALA A 62 6.07 -7.62 -10.96
N HIS A 63 5.84 -6.33 -10.74
CA HIS A 63 6.84 -5.27 -10.82
C HIS A 63 7.13 -4.74 -9.42
N GLY A 64 8.38 -4.88 -8.96
CA GLY A 64 8.80 -4.47 -7.62
C GLY A 64 9.66 -3.21 -7.65
N TYR A 65 9.42 -2.29 -6.72
CA TYR A 65 10.15 -1.03 -6.58
C TYR A 65 10.64 -0.83 -5.15
N VAL A 66 11.84 -0.29 -5.00
CA VAL A 66 12.35 0.14 -3.69
C VAL A 66 11.89 1.57 -3.44
N CYS A 67 11.14 1.79 -2.37
CA CYS A 67 10.64 3.13 -2.03
C CYS A 67 10.30 3.19 -0.53
N ASP A 68 10.80 4.19 0.16
CA ASP A 68 10.28 4.60 1.45
C ASP A 68 9.03 5.45 1.23
N VAL A 69 7.87 4.91 1.54
CA VAL A 69 6.57 5.57 1.33
C VAL A 69 6.37 6.83 2.17
N THR A 70 7.22 7.07 3.17
CA THR A 70 7.23 8.31 3.97
C THR A 70 8.01 9.45 3.31
N ASN A 71 8.78 9.14 2.25
CA ASN A 71 9.56 10.11 1.51
C ASN A 71 8.81 10.52 0.23
N GLU A 72 8.32 11.76 0.19
CA GLU A 72 7.49 12.28 -0.91
C GLU A 72 8.23 12.24 -2.25
N GLU A 73 9.51 12.61 -2.31
CA GLU A 73 10.31 12.63 -3.55
C GLU A 73 10.50 11.21 -4.12
N GLN A 74 10.76 10.21 -3.24
CA GLN A 74 10.87 8.82 -3.66
C GLN A 74 9.54 8.28 -4.19
N VAL A 75 8.43 8.65 -3.55
CA VAL A 75 7.08 8.24 -3.97
C VAL A 75 6.74 8.83 -5.34
N GLU A 76 7.00 10.12 -5.55
CA GLU A 76 6.75 10.78 -6.84
C GLU A 76 7.60 10.14 -7.96
N ALA A 77 8.88 9.88 -7.69
CA ALA A 77 9.77 9.20 -8.64
C ALA A 77 9.30 7.78 -8.97
N MET A 78 8.91 7.01 -7.94
CA MET A 78 8.36 5.65 -8.11
C MET A 78 7.08 5.66 -8.96
N VAL A 79 6.13 6.54 -8.67
CA VAL A 79 4.87 6.63 -9.42
C VAL A 79 5.14 7.01 -10.87
N ALA A 80 6.00 7.99 -11.13
CA ALA A 80 6.38 8.38 -12.49
C ALA A 80 7.05 7.22 -13.26
N GLN A 81 7.90 6.44 -12.59
CA GLN A 81 8.53 5.26 -13.17
C GLN A 81 7.50 4.17 -13.49
N ILE A 82 6.59 3.88 -12.58
CA ILE A 82 5.49 2.92 -12.79
C ILE A 82 4.64 3.33 -14.01
N GLU A 83 4.23 4.58 -14.07
CA GLU A 83 3.41 5.07 -15.18
C GLU A 83 4.11 4.97 -16.53
N LYS A 84 5.42 5.14 -16.57
CA LYS A 84 6.25 5.01 -17.77
C LYS A 84 6.46 3.56 -18.20
N GLU A 85 6.69 2.65 -17.25
CA GLU A 85 7.13 1.27 -17.53
C GLU A 85 5.96 0.29 -17.61
N VAL A 86 4.92 0.51 -16.82
CA VAL A 86 3.79 -0.41 -16.66
C VAL A 86 2.48 0.19 -17.15
N GLY A 87 2.21 1.43 -16.76
CA GLY A 87 0.98 2.15 -17.12
C GLY A 87 0.37 2.90 -15.94
N THR A 88 -0.66 3.69 -16.24
CA THR A 88 -1.39 4.47 -15.22
C THR A 88 -2.01 3.55 -14.18
N ILE A 89 -1.77 3.84 -12.91
CA ILE A 89 -2.29 3.08 -11.77
C ILE A 89 -3.82 3.22 -11.69
N ASP A 90 -4.54 2.11 -11.79
CA ASP A 90 -5.99 2.05 -11.66
C ASP A 90 -6.45 1.82 -10.22
N ILE A 91 -5.65 1.05 -9.46
CA ILE A 91 -5.97 0.65 -8.10
C ILE A 91 -4.74 0.90 -7.24
N LEU A 92 -4.93 1.65 -6.16
CA LEU A 92 -3.94 1.83 -5.10
C LEU A 92 -4.44 1.14 -3.83
N VAL A 93 -3.60 0.30 -3.23
CA VAL A 93 -3.82 -0.23 -1.88
C VAL A 93 -2.71 0.29 -0.97
N ASN A 94 -3.06 1.22 -0.08
CA ASN A 94 -2.20 1.67 1.00
C ASN A 94 -2.20 0.61 2.11
N ASN A 95 -1.24 -0.33 2.00
CA ASN A 95 -1.10 -1.45 2.93
C ASN A 95 0.16 -1.33 3.80
N ALA A 96 1.21 -0.67 3.35
CA ALA A 96 2.42 -0.45 4.16
C ALA A 96 2.04 0.10 5.54
N GLY A 97 2.58 -0.50 6.59
CA GLY A 97 2.26 -0.11 7.95
C GLY A 97 3.14 -0.80 8.98
N ILE A 98 3.25 -0.20 10.14
CA ILE A 98 4.01 -0.71 11.28
C ILE A 98 3.20 -0.61 12.56
N ILE A 99 3.45 -1.50 13.50
CA ILE A 99 2.87 -1.42 14.84
C ILE A 99 3.98 -1.48 15.89
N LYS A 100 3.94 -0.53 16.82
CA LYS A 100 4.77 -0.56 18.03
C LYS A 100 3.88 -0.76 19.25
N ARG A 101 4.15 -1.81 20.00
CA ARG A 101 3.41 -2.17 21.21
C ARG A 101 4.19 -1.71 22.42
N ILE A 102 4.01 -0.45 22.81
CA ILE A 102 4.73 0.22 23.89
C ILE A 102 3.73 0.93 24.79
N PRO A 103 3.80 0.74 26.12
CA PRO A 103 2.98 1.52 27.05
C PRO A 103 3.17 3.03 26.85
N MET A 104 2.11 3.82 26.96
CA MET A 104 2.16 5.25 26.64
C MET A 104 3.23 6.00 27.43
N LEU A 105 3.44 5.66 28.70
CA LEU A 105 4.45 6.31 29.54
C LEU A 105 5.89 5.99 29.16
N GLU A 106 6.11 4.90 28.41
CA GLU A 106 7.43 4.44 27.97
C GLU A 106 7.71 4.80 26.50
N MET A 107 6.66 5.10 25.72
CA MET A 107 6.77 5.40 24.30
C MET A 107 7.45 6.74 24.08
N LYS A 108 8.53 6.74 23.32
CA LYS A 108 9.21 7.99 22.92
C LYS A 108 8.38 8.72 21.86
N ALA A 109 8.43 10.04 21.88
CA ALA A 109 7.74 10.84 20.86
C ALA A 109 8.20 10.51 19.41
N SER A 110 9.46 10.13 19.23
CA SER A 110 9.99 9.68 17.93
C SER A 110 9.35 8.37 17.46
N GLU A 111 9.06 7.44 18.37
CA GLU A 111 8.41 6.17 18.03
C GLU A 111 6.94 6.37 17.68
N PHE A 112 6.27 7.30 18.39
CA PHE A 112 4.91 7.72 18.04
C PHE A 112 4.88 8.33 16.64
N ARG A 113 5.76 9.32 16.36
CA ARG A 113 5.86 9.96 15.05
C ARG A 113 6.10 8.95 13.93
N GLN A 114 7.03 8.00 14.13
CA GLN A 114 7.32 6.99 13.12
C GLN A 114 6.09 6.17 12.72
N VAL A 115 5.23 5.81 13.69
CA VAL A 115 3.98 5.10 13.39
C VAL A 115 3.00 6.00 12.63
N ILE A 116 2.87 7.27 13.04
CA ILE A 116 2.03 8.25 12.32
C ILE A 116 2.54 8.45 10.89
N ASP A 117 3.85 8.57 10.70
CA ASP A 117 4.44 8.79 9.38
C ASP A 117 4.15 7.62 8.43
N VAL A 118 4.32 6.39 8.89
CA VAL A 118 4.11 5.21 8.02
C VAL A 118 2.63 4.87 7.84
N ASP A 119 1.82 4.94 8.90
CA ASP A 119 0.46 4.40 8.88
C ASP A 119 -0.63 5.45 8.54
N LEU A 120 -0.26 6.76 8.51
CA LEU A 120 -1.19 7.85 8.18
C LEU A 120 -0.63 8.79 7.12
N ASN A 121 0.57 9.35 7.32
CA ASN A 121 1.14 10.33 6.39
C ASN A 121 1.51 9.67 5.05
N ALA A 122 2.11 8.49 5.05
CA ALA A 122 2.47 7.77 3.84
C ALA A 122 1.26 7.44 2.93
N PRO A 123 0.13 6.92 3.42
CA PRO A 123 -1.09 6.79 2.65
C PRO A 123 -1.55 8.09 1.96
N PHE A 124 -1.43 9.23 2.63
CA PHE A 124 -1.71 10.54 2.03
C PHE A 124 -0.71 10.85 0.90
N ILE A 125 0.59 10.70 1.15
CA ILE A 125 1.65 10.98 0.18
C ILE A 125 1.49 10.13 -1.08
N VAL A 126 1.31 8.81 -0.93
CA VAL A 126 1.15 7.89 -2.08
C VAL A 126 -0.14 8.19 -2.83
N SER A 127 -1.25 8.43 -2.12
CA SER A 127 -2.52 8.78 -2.77
C SER A 127 -2.40 10.08 -3.57
N LYS A 128 -1.80 11.12 -2.99
CA LYS A 128 -1.54 12.41 -3.66
C LYS A 128 -0.75 12.24 -4.96
N ALA A 129 0.25 11.36 -4.97
CA ALA A 129 1.07 11.10 -6.15
C ALA A 129 0.31 10.34 -7.27
N VAL A 130 -0.59 9.42 -6.90
CA VAL A 130 -1.32 8.57 -7.85
C VAL A 130 -2.58 9.26 -8.42
N ILE A 131 -3.25 10.09 -7.63
CA ILE A 131 -4.53 10.75 -8.01
C ILE A 131 -4.47 11.49 -9.36
N PRO A 132 -3.43 12.25 -9.73
CA PRO A 132 -3.39 12.95 -11.00
C PRO A 132 -3.53 12.02 -12.22
N GLY A 133 -2.88 10.85 -12.19
CA GLY A 133 -3.02 9.82 -13.23
C GLY A 133 -4.44 9.26 -13.31
N MET A 134 -5.06 8.97 -12.17
CA MET A 134 -6.44 8.50 -12.08
C MET A 134 -7.44 9.54 -12.61
N ILE A 135 -7.27 10.83 -12.27
CA ILE A 135 -8.10 11.93 -12.78
C ILE A 135 -7.99 12.02 -14.31
N LYS A 136 -6.75 12.01 -14.84
CA LYS A 136 -6.51 12.05 -16.28
C LYS A 136 -7.15 10.87 -17.02
N LYS A 137 -7.16 9.69 -16.40
CA LYS A 137 -7.77 8.46 -16.94
C LYS A 137 -9.30 8.45 -16.78
N GLY A 138 -9.86 9.30 -15.91
CA GLY A 138 -11.29 9.39 -15.61
C GLY A 138 -11.82 8.34 -14.65
N HIS A 139 -10.94 7.50 -14.07
CA HIS A 139 -11.32 6.52 -13.05
C HIS A 139 -10.11 6.09 -12.21
N GLY A 140 -10.37 5.61 -11.01
CA GLY A 140 -9.41 5.04 -10.09
C GLY A 140 -10.08 4.55 -8.81
N LYS A 141 -9.39 3.70 -8.07
CA LYS A 141 -9.81 3.21 -6.75
C LYS A 141 -8.64 3.28 -5.78
N ILE A 142 -8.90 3.84 -4.61
CA ILE A 142 -7.94 3.88 -3.50
C ILE A 142 -8.53 3.11 -2.33
N ILE A 143 -7.76 2.16 -1.83
CA ILE A 143 -8.12 1.30 -0.69
C ILE A 143 -7.10 1.53 0.41
N ASN A 144 -7.56 1.96 1.57
CA ASN A 144 -6.73 2.14 2.75
C ASN A 144 -6.93 0.98 3.71
N ILE A 145 -5.85 0.27 4.07
CA ILE A 145 -5.91 -0.83 5.03
C ILE A 145 -5.96 -0.25 6.44
N CYS A 146 -7.18 -0.07 6.92
CA CYS A 146 -7.48 0.36 8.28
C CYS A 146 -7.30 -0.80 9.28
N SER A 147 -7.90 -0.68 10.46
CA SER A 147 -7.82 -1.68 11.53
C SER A 147 -9.07 -1.62 12.39
N MET A 148 -9.31 -2.67 13.18
CA MET A 148 -10.24 -2.58 14.32
C MET A 148 -9.81 -1.48 15.30
N MET A 149 -8.51 -1.16 15.34
CA MET A 149 -7.98 -0.05 16.15
C MET A 149 -8.36 1.33 15.59
N SER A 150 -8.99 1.42 14.43
CA SER A 150 -9.62 2.66 13.94
C SER A 150 -10.88 3.04 14.71
N GLU A 151 -11.49 2.08 15.42
CA GLU A 151 -12.70 2.22 16.22
C GLU A 151 -12.44 1.96 17.71
N LEU A 152 -11.60 0.97 18.00
CA LEU A 152 -11.37 0.45 19.34
C LEU A 152 -9.95 0.79 19.80
N GLY A 153 -9.81 1.53 20.88
CA GLY A 153 -8.54 1.69 21.55
C GLY A 153 -8.15 0.45 22.36
N ARG A 154 -6.84 0.20 22.52
CA ARG A 154 -6.32 -0.75 23.51
C ARG A 154 -4.99 -0.28 24.05
N GLU A 155 -4.58 -0.84 25.17
CA GLU A 155 -3.28 -0.60 25.77
C GLU A 155 -2.13 -0.89 24.79
N THR A 156 -1.05 -0.18 24.94
CA THR A 156 0.23 -0.31 24.21
C THR A 156 0.22 0.03 22.71
N VAL A 157 -0.94 0.36 22.12
CA VAL A 157 -1.03 0.65 20.66
C VAL A 157 -1.56 2.07 20.37
N SER A 158 -1.34 3.02 21.27
CA SER A 158 -1.85 4.40 21.14
C SER A 158 -1.49 5.06 19.81
N ALA A 159 -0.23 4.99 19.38
CA ALA A 159 0.23 5.55 18.11
C ALA A 159 -0.47 4.88 16.92
N TYR A 160 -0.55 3.54 16.93
CA TYR A 160 -1.20 2.77 15.87
C TYR A 160 -2.70 3.07 15.78
N ALA A 161 -3.39 3.11 16.93
CA ALA A 161 -4.82 3.44 16.96
C ALA A 161 -5.09 4.86 16.47
N ALA A 162 -4.25 5.84 16.87
CA ALA A 162 -4.34 7.21 16.38
C ALA A 162 -4.13 7.28 14.86
N ALA A 163 -3.10 6.61 14.33
CA ALA A 163 -2.82 6.57 12.90
C ALA A 163 -3.97 5.90 12.11
N LYS A 164 -4.44 4.74 12.55
CA LYS A 164 -5.52 4.01 11.85
C LYS A 164 -6.89 4.68 11.99
N GLY A 165 -7.16 5.38 13.10
CA GLY A 165 -8.31 6.27 13.23
C GLY A 165 -8.25 7.46 12.26
N GLY A 166 -7.09 8.11 12.16
CA GLY A 166 -6.84 9.17 11.17
C GLY A 166 -6.97 8.66 9.73
N LEU A 167 -6.43 7.47 9.44
CA LEU A 167 -6.51 6.86 8.11
C LEU A 167 -7.96 6.55 7.71
N LYS A 168 -8.79 6.09 8.65
CA LYS A 168 -10.23 5.93 8.41
C LYS A 168 -10.89 7.24 8.00
N MET A 169 -10.54 8.34 8.67
CA MET A 169 -11.12 9.66 8.35
C MET A 169 -10.53 10.28 7.09
N LEU A 170 -9.34 9.86 6.65
CA LEU A 170 -8.75 10.24 5.37
C LEU A 170 -9.46 9.56 4.18
N THR A 171 -10.08 8.39 4.40
CA THR A 171 -10.78 7.61 3.38
C THR A 171 -12.14 8.22 3.03
#